data_a37cf7e2721ba52fea406b8977821af0
#
_entry.id   a37cf7e2721ba52fea406b8977821af0
#
_cell.length_a   1.000
_cell.length_b   1.000
_cell.length_c   1.000
_cell.angle_alpha   90.00
_cell.angle_beta   90.00
_cell.angle_gamma   90.00
#
_symmetry.space_group_name_H-M   'P 1'
#
loop_
_entity.id
_entity.type
_entity.pdbx_description
1 polymer ?
#
loop_
_entity_poly.entity_id
_entity_poly.type
_entity_poly.pdbx_seq_one_letter_code
_entity_poly.pdbx_strand_id
1 'polypeptide(L)'
;VPRISAATVAEHRAAQHRALLDAARDLLAADPTHLPSLAEVGALAGLARPSVYQYFRSRDELLIAVLADAFPRWSDRVTAAMDREPDPVGRVLAYVTANLELVAAGEHAMARTLTAAIESDQSARSRTLHDQLRLPLVAALTACGAPDPAATAELVDGIVHAATRMVENGADPARVTERAAELVSPFLLSLPGSDSGS
;
A
#
# COMPACT_ATOMS: atom_id res chain seq x y z
N VAL A 1 13.66 42.88 -5.11
CA VAL A 1 14.10 41.47 -5.03
C VAL A 1 12.99 40.73 -4.28
N PRO A 2 12.30 39.72 -4.89
CA PRO A 2 11.30 38.97 -4.19
C PRO A 2 11.94 38.22 -3.03
N ARG A 3 11.47 38.45 -1.81
CA ARG A 3 11.84 37.67 -0.63
C ARG A 3 11.18 36.27 -0.77
N ILE A 4 11.97 35.25 -1.09
CA ILE A 4 11.54 33.88 -0.93
C ILE A 4 11.28 33.64 0.55
N SER A 5 10.04 33.42 0.94
CA SER A 5 9.67 33.14 2.34
C SER A 5 10.19 31.76 2.75
N ALA A 6 10.47 31.53 4.04
CA ALA A 6 10.90 30.24 4.56
C ALA A 6 9.87 29.12 4.22
N ALA A 7 8.57 29.46 4.15
CA ALA A 7 7.50 28.57 3.72
C ALA A 7 7.69 28.08 2.28
N THR A 8 7.99 28.98 1.32
CA THR A 8 8.20 28.60 -0.09
C THR A 8 9.45 27.73 -0.30
N VAL A 9 10.49 27.89 0.49
CA VAL A 9 11.67 27.02 0.45
C VAL A 9 11.34 25.63 0.96
N ALA A 10 10.60 25.52 2.06
CA ALA A 10 10.18 24.24 2.62
C ALA A 10 9.22 23.50 1.67
N GLU A 11 8.26 24.19 1.07
CA GLU A 11 7.34 23.64 0.07
C GLU A 11 8.08 23.14 -1.19
N HIS A 12 9.03 23.91 -1.70
CA HIS A 12 9.85 23.52 -2.83
C HIS A 12 10.69 22.28 -2.52
N ARG A 13 11.30 22.24 -1.33
CA ARG A 13 12.07 21.08 -0.86
C ARG A 13 11.20 19.84 -0.74
N ALA A 14 10.00 19.95 -0.17
CA ALA A 14 9.04 18.85 -0.06
C ALA A 14 8.56 18.36 -1.43
N ALA A 15 8.36 19.26 -2.39
CA ALA A 15 7.98 18.91 -3.76
C ALA A 15 9.11 18.14 -4.47
N GLN A 16 10.36 18.59 -4.35
CA GLN A 16 11.52 17.88 -4.94
C GLN A 16 11.74 16.51 -4.28
N HIS A 17 11.60 16.39 -2.96
CA HIS A 17 11.68 15.10 -2.27
C HIS A 17 10.63 14.14 -2.80
N ARG A 18 9.40 14.61 -2.96
CA ARG A 18 8.29 13.84 -3.53
C ARG A 18 8.56 13.40 -4.97
N ALA A 19 9.06 14.31 -5.81
CA ALA A 19 9.42 14.00 -7.18
C ALA A 19 10.50 12.91 -7.29
N LEU A 20 11.46 12.87 -6.37
CA LEU A 20 12.46 11.80 -6.31
C LEU A 20 11.85 10.45 -5.91
N LEU A 21 10.94 10.43 -4.94
CA LEU A 21 10.23 9.19 -4.56
C LEU A 21 9.33 8.68 -5.69
N ASP A 22 8.61 9.58 -6.38
CA ASP A 22 7.76 9.24 -7.52
C ASP A 22 8.60 8.67 -8.68
N ALA A 23 9.71 9.32 -9.02
CA ALA A 23 10.64 8.83 -10.06
C ALA A 23 11.24 7.46 -9.72
N ALA A 24 11.60 7.23 -8.46
CA ALA A 24 12.11 5.92 -8.04
C ALA A 24 11.04 4.82 -8.15
N ARG A 25 9.78 5.12 -7.83
CA ARG A 25 8.66 4.18 -7.99
C ARG A 25 8.36 3.88 -9.45
N ASP A 26 8.38 4.90 -10.32
CA ASP A 26 8.16 4.71 -11.75
C ASP A 26 9.21 3.78 -12.36
N LEU A 27 10.49 3.94 -11.97
CA LEU A 27 11.57 3.05 -12.41
C LEU A 27 11.37 1.61 -11.90
N LEU A 28 11.00 1.44 -10.63
CA LEU A 28 10.71 0.13 -10.03
C LEU A 28 9.46 -0.53 -10.63
N ALA A 29 8.45 0.25 -11.00
CA ALA A 29 7.24 -0.25 -11.68
C ALA A 29 7.56 -0.71 -13.10
N ALA A 30 8.46 -0.02 -13.80
CA ALA A 30 8.89 -0.39 -15.14
C ALA A 30 9.76 -1.68 -15.15
N ASP A 31 10.63 -1.84 -14.17
CA ASP A 31 11.44 -3.05 -13.96
C ASP A 31 11.60 -3.34 -12.44
N PRO A 32 10.74 -4.20 -11.86
CA PRO A 32 10.82 -4.55 -10.45
C PRO A 32 12.10 -5.27 -10.03
N THR A 33 12.89 -5.77 -10.97
CA THR A 33 14.16 -6.47 -10.70
C THR A 33 15.36 -5.54 -10.67
N HIS A 34 15.23 -4.34 -11.25
CA HIS A 34 16.26 -3.31 -11.30
C HIS A 34 16.10 -2.30 -10.15
N LEU A 35 17.06 -2.29 -9.22
CA LEU A 35 17.11 -1.29 -8.15
C LEU A 35 17.72 0.02 -8.68
N PRO A 36 16.94 1.11 -8.80
CA PRO A 36 17.40 2.33 -9.43
C PRO A 36 18.52 3.02 -8.63
N SER A 37 19.48 3.60 -9.34
CA SER A 37 20.52 4.45 -8.76
C SER A 37 20.02 5.87 -8.50
N LEU A 38 20.71 6.61 -7.61
CA LEU A 38 20.43 8.03 -7.38
C LEU A 38 20.55 8.87 -8.68
N ALA A 39 21.41 8.46 -9.62
CA ALA A 39 21.60 9.17 -10.89
C ALA A 39 20.39 8.98 -11.82
N GLU A 40 19.86 7.76 -11.94
CA GLU A 40 18.68 7.46 -12.76
C GLU A 40 17.44 8.18 -12.20
N VAL A 41 17.24 8.11 -10.88
CA VAL A 41 16.14 8.79 -10.21
C VAL A 41 16.23 10.31 -10.36
N GLY A 42 17.44 10.88 -10.19
CA GLY A 42 17.66 12.32 -10.40
C GLY A 42 17.38 12.76 -11.84
N ALA A 43 17.81 11.97 -12.82
CA ALA A 43 17.57 12.24 -14.24
C ALA A 43 16.06 12.24 -14.55
N LEU A 44 15.31 11.25 -14.05
CA LEU A 44 13.86 11.17 -14.25
C LEU A 44 13.11 12.28 -13.53
N ALA A 45 13.54 12.66 -12.30
CA ALA A 45 12.97 13.77 -11.53
C ALA A 45 13.38 15.17 -12.04
N GLY A 46 14.24 15.26 -13.06
CA GLY A 46 14.74 16.55 -13.60
C GLY A 46 15.69 17.28 -12.65
N LEU A 47 16.36 16.56 -11.73
CA LEU A 47 17.27 17.13 -10.74
C LEU A 47 18.74 16.81 -11.07
N ALA A 48 19.59 17.82 -10.94
CA ALA A 48 21.04 17.63 -11.06
C ALA A 48 21.56 16.71 -9.92
N ARG A 49 22.56 15.89 -10.23
CA ARG A 49 23.16 14.93 -9.29
C ARG A 49 23.51 15.54 -7.91
N PRO A 50 24.14 16.74 -7.80
CA PRO A 50 24.41 17.34 -6.50
C PRO A 50 23.15 17.65 -5.68
N SER A 51 22.04 17.97 -6.35
CA SER A 51 20.76 18.21 -5.69
C SER A 51 20.16 16.95 -5.10
N VAL A 52 20.28 15.80 -5.79
CA VAL A 52 19.78 14.51 -5.27
C VAL A 52 20.49 14.14 -3.97
N TYR A 53 21.80 14.36 -3.87
CA TYR A 53 22.58 14.07 -2.65
C TYR A 53 22.22 14.97 -1.44
N GLN A 54 21.46 16.05 -1.65
CA GLN A 54 20.90 16.85 -0.55
C GLN A 54 19.71 16.16 0.13
N TYR A 55 19.09 15.18 -0.55
CA TYR A 55 17.93 14.43 -0.07
C TYR A 55 18.30 13.03 0.40
N PHE A 56 19.14 12.32 -0.36
CA PHE A 56 19.53 10.94 -0.09
C PHE A 56 21.03 10.77 -0.23
N ARG A 57 21.69 10.30 0.84
CA ARG A 57 23.15 10.11 0.89
C ARG A 57 23.57 8.83 0.17
N SER A 58 22.65 7.85 0.07
CA SER A 58 22.90 6.56 -0.56
C SER A 58 21.64 6.08 -1.28
N ARG A 59 21.83 5.07 -2.16
CA ARG A 59 20.72 4.35 -2.78
C ARG A 59 19.83 3.70 -1.72
N ASP A 60 20.43 3.10 -0.70
CA ASP A 60 19.67 2.40 0.35
C ASP A 60 18.77 3.36 1.14
N GLU A 61 19.25 4.57 1.43
CA GLU A 61 18.44 5.63 2.06
C GLU A 61 17.23 6.00 1.19
N LEU A 62 17.42 6.12 -0.14
CA LEU A 62 16.31 6.33 -1.08
C LEU A 62 15.33 5.16 -1.07
N LEU A 63 15.80 3.91 -1.17
CA LEU A 63 14.95 2.71 -1.21
C LEU A 63 14.15 2.54 0.09
N ILE A 64 14.76 2.83 1.25
CA ILE A 64 14.08 2.86 2.55
C ILE A 64 12.98 3.91 2.55
N ALA A 65 13.24 5.09 2.01
CA ALA A 65 12.24 6.17 1.95
C ALA A 65 11.09 5.82 0.99
N VAL A 66 11.37 5.19 -0.15
CA VAL A 66 10.33 4.69 -1.07
C VAL A 66 9.45 3.65 -0.38
N LEU A 67 10.04 2.70 0.34
CA LEU A 67 9.29 1.68 1.09
C LEU A 67 8.44 2.32 2.19
N ALA A 68 8.99 3.29 2.93
CA ALA A 68 8.26 4.01 3.97
C ALA A 68 7.08 4.84 3.44
N ASP A 69 7.19 5.37 2.20
CA ASP A 69 6.12 6.12 1.53
C ASP A 69 5.05 5.20 0.91
N ALA A 70 5.38 3.96 0.57
CA ALA A 70 4.46 3.01 -0.05
C ALA A 70 3.31 2.59 0.90
N PHE A 71 3.59 2.35 2.17
CA PHE A 71 2.60 1.88 3.14
C PHE A 71 1.47 2.87 3.43
N PRO A 72 1.73 4.16 3.75
CA PRO A 72 0.66 5.14 3.91
C PRO A 72 -0.24 5.25 2.68
N ARG A 73 0.33 5.25 1.48
CA ARG A 73 -0.42 5.32 0.22
C ARG A 73 -1.30 4.08 0.01
N TRP A 74 -0.77 2.90 0.32
CA TRP A 74 -1.54 1.66 0.29
C TRP A 74 -2.72 1.75 1.26
N SER A 75 -2.46 2.13 2.51
CA SER A 75 -3.48 2.31 3.55
C SER A 75 -4.56 3.32 3.13
N ASP A 76 -4.16 4.48 2.63
CA ASP A 76 -5.07 5.53 2.19
C ASP A 76 -5.98 5.04 1.05
N ARG A 77 -5.44 4.29 0.08
CA ARG A 77 -6.21 3.75 -1.06
C ARG A 77 -7.22 2.70 -0.61
N VAL A 78 -6.80 1.78 0.26
CA VAL A 78 -7.70 0.76 0.83
C VAL A 78 -8.79 1.42 1.67
N THR A 79 -8.42 2.33 2.58
CA THR A 79 -9.38 3.06 3.41
C THR A 79 -10.36 3.87 2.56
N ALA A 80 -9.87 4.59 1.55
CA ALA A 80 -10.72 5.34 0.63
C ALA A 80 -11.67 4.45 -0.18
N ALA A 81 -11.29 3.21 -0.51
CA ALA A 81 -12.19 2.26 -1.15
C ALA A 81 -13.30 1.81 -0.18
N MET A 82 -12.93 1.49 1.07
CA MET A 82 -13.88 1.11 2.12
C MET A 82 -14.87 2.23 2.45
N ASP A 83 -14.41 3.50 2.49
CA ASP A 83 -15.24 4.66 2.84
C ASP A 83 -16.30 5.00 1.78
N ARG A 84 -16.14 4.51 0.54
CA ARG A 84 -17.14 4.65 -0.51
C ARG A 84 -18.34 3.72 -0.34
N GLU A 85 -18.17 2.66 0.45
CA GLU A 85 -19.20 1.67 0.69
C GLU A 85 -20.08 2.11 1.87
N PRO A 86 -21.40 2.21 1.65
CA PRO A 86 -22.33 2.68 2.67
C PRO A 86 -22.53 1.67 3.79
N ASP A 87 -22.49 0.37 3.48
CA ASP A 87 -22.77 -0.72 4.41
C ASP A 87 -21.49 -1.43 4.89
N PRO A 88 -21.49 -2.03 6.10
CA PRO A 88 -20.33 -2.67 6.67
C PRO A 88 -19.83 -3.88 5.86
N VAL A 89 -20.73 -4.65 5.24
CA VAL A 89 -20.37 -5.82 4.40
C VAL A 89 -19.62 -5.35 3.15
N GLY A 90 -20.15 -4.33 2.48
CA GLY A 90 -19.48 -3.69 1.34
C GLY A 90 -18.09 -3.20 1.70
N ARG A 91 -17.90 -2.62 2.90
CA ARG A 91 -16.57 -2.17 3.36
C ARG A 91 -15.57 -3.31 3.50
N VAL A 92 -15.97 -4.45 4.04
CA VAL A 92 -15.09 -5.63 4.12
C VAL A 92 -14.74 -6.14 2.73
N LEU A 93 -15.69 -6.21 1.80
CA LEU A 93 -15.45 -6.63 0.43
C LEU A 93 -14.56 -5.64 -0.32
N ALA A 94 -14.76 -4.34 -0.12
CA ALA A 94 -13.89 -3.28 -0.67
C ALA A 94 -12.46 -3.40 -0.14
N TYR A 95 -12.26 -3.77 1.13
CA TYR A 95 -10.93 -4.07 1.67
C TYR A 95 -10.23 -5.19 0.88
N VAL A 96 -10.91 -6.32 0.66
CA VAL A 96 -10.36 -7.45 -0.11
C VAL A 96 -10.03 -7.03 -1.55
N THR A 97 -10.98 -6.40 -2.22
CA THR A 97 -10.85 -5.99 -3.62
C THR A 97 -9.72 -4.98 -3.82
N ALA A 98 -9.70 -3.90 -3.01
CA ALA A 98 -8.70 -2.85 -3.13
C ALA A 98 -7.28 -3.36 -2.88
N ASN A 99 -7.07 -4.27 -1.90
CA ASN A 99 -5.78 -4.90 -1.69
C ASN A 99 -5.32 -5.70 -2.92
N LEU A 100 -6.20 -6.48 -3.53
CA LEU A 100 -5.85 -7.31 -4.70
C LEU A 100 -5.67 -6.47 -5.98
N GLU A 101 -6.38 -5.35 -6.13
CA GLU A 101 -6.14 -4.38 -7.20
C GLU A 101 -4.74 -3.75 -7.09
N LEU A 102 -4.29 -3.41 -5.88
CA LEU A 102 -2.94 -2.89 -5.62
C LEU A 102 -1.87 -3.94 -5.92
N VAL A 103 -2.14 -5.21 -5.61
CA VAL A 103 -1.26 -6.33 -5.98
C VAL A 103 -1.18 -6.47 -7.50
N ALA A 104 -2.31 -6.43 -8.20
CA ALA A 104 -2.37 -6.49 -9.66
C ALA A 104 -1.64 -5.31 -10.34
N ALA A 105 -1.63 -4.14 -9.72
CA ALA A 105 -0.86 -2.98 -10.15
C ALA A 105 0.66 -3.12 -9.92
N GLY A 106 1.14 -4.22 -9.31
CA GLY A 106 2.56 -4.48 -9.06
C GLY A 106 3.13 -3.82 -7.79
N GLU A 107 2.34 -3.10 -7.01
CA GLU A 107 2.83 -2.38 -5.83
C GLU A 107 3.36 -3.33 -4.74
N HIS A 108 2.77 -4.53 -4.59
CA HIS A 108 3.23 -5.53 -3.65
C HIS A 108 4.58 -6.15 -4.07
N ALA A 109 4.76 -6.45 -5.35
CA ALA A 109 6.02 -6.96 -5.89
C ALA A 109 7.16 -5.97 -5.67
N MET A 110 6.93 -4.68 -5.90
CA MET A 110 7.86 -3.59 -5.61
C MET A 110 8.24 -3.55 -4.13
N ALA A 111 7.27 -3.57 -3.22
CA ALA A 111 7.52 -3.54 -1.77
C ALA A 111 8.35 -4.76 -1.32
N ARG A 112 8.09 -5.95 -1.86
CA ARG A 112 8.88 -7.17 -1.59
C ARG A 112 10.32 -7.04 -2.06
N THR A 113 10.54 -6.56 -3.29
CA THR A 113 11.88 -6.34 -3.85
C THR A 113 12.67 -5.35 -2.99
N LEU A 114 12.05 -4.25 -2.58
CA LEU A 114 12.67 -3.28 -1.68
C LEU A 114 13.01 -3.88 -0.31
N THR A 115 12.08 -4.63 0.28
CA THR A 115 12.31 -5.29 1.57
C THR A 115 13.46 -6.31 1.51
N ALA A 116 13.54 -7.09 0.42
CA ALA A 116 14.63 -8.05 0.22
C ALA A 116 15.99 -7.40 -0.01
N ALA A 117 16.02 -6.19 -0.62
CA ALA A 117 17.25 -5.46 -0.92
C ALA A 117 17.81 -4.69 0.28
N ILE A 118 16.97 -4.40 1.27
CA ILE A 118 17.35 -3.65 2.47
C ILE A 118 17.62 -4.65 3.61
N GLU A 119 18.87 -5.03 3.77
CA GLU A 119 19.33 -5.83 4.93
C GLU A 119 19.20 -5.02 6.23
N SER A 120 18.03 -5.00 6.84
CA SER A 120 17.86 -4.38 8.16
C SER A 120 16.71 -5.01 8.93
N ASP A 121 16.76 -4.85 10.26
CA ASP A 121 15.83 -5.28 11.31
C ASP A 121 14.39 -4.71 11.13
N GLN A 122 13.84 -4.88 9.92
CA GLN A 122 12.54 -4.32 9.51
C GLN A 122 11.34 -5.21 9.81
N SER A 123 11.54 -6.45 10.28
CA SER A 123 10.43 -7.36 10.57
C SER A 123 9.46 -6.83 11.65
N ALA A 124 9.96 -6.03 12.60
CA ALA A 124 9.12 -5.38 13.60
C ALA A 124 8.33 -4.19 13.02
N ARG A 125 8.97 -3.34 12.20
CA ARG A 125 8.30 -2.21 11.52
C ARG A 125 7.25 -2.68 10.53
N SER A 126 7.55 -3.71 9.76
CA SER A 126 6.62 -4.31 8.79
C SER A 126 5.36 -4.83 9.50
N ARG A 127 5.50 -5.48 10.66
CA ARG A 127 4.34 -5.94 11.46
C ARG A 127 3.49 -4.78 11.95
N THR A 128 4.08 -3.74 12.52
CA THR A 128 3.34 -2.55 12.99
C THR A 128 2.56 -1.87 11.86
N LEU A 129 3.13 -1.82 10.65
CA LEU A 129 2.47 -1.26 9.48
C LEU A 129 1.30 -2.14 9.02
N HIS A 130 1.45 -3.47 9.00
CA HIS A 130 0.36 -4.40 8.70
C HIS A 130 -0.76 -4.30 9.74
N ASP A 131 -0.43 -4.14 11.03
CA ASP A 131 -1.42 -3.96 12.09
C ASP A 131 -2.24 -2.67 11.89
N GLN A 132 -1.62 -1.59 11.45
CA GLN A 132 -2.32 -0.33 11.13
C GLN A 132 -3.27 -0.48 9.94
N LEU A 133 -2.89 -1.25 8.89
CA LEU A 133 -3.76 -1.56 7.75
C LEU A 133 -5.00 -2.36 8.15
N ARG A 134 -4.91 -3.14 9.22
CA ARG A 134 -5.99 -4.00 9.71
C ARG A 134 -7.06 -3.24 10.51
N LEU A 135 -6.74 -2.08 11.09
CA LEU A 135 -7.69 -1.33 11.93
C LEU A 135 -9.02 -1.01 11.24
N PRO A 136 -9.06 -0.49 9.99
CA PRO A 136 -10.31 -0.26 9.28
C PRO A 136 -11.12 -1.54 9.05
N LEU A 137 -10.46 -2.66 8.75
CA LEU A 137 -11.11 -3.96 8.57
C LEU A 137 -11.76 -4.45 9.86
N VAL A 138 -11.05 -4.37 11.00
CA VAL A 138 -11.59 -4.72 12.32
C VAL A 138 -12.81 -3.87 12.66
N ALA A 139 -12.77 -2.56 12.37
CA ALA A 139 -13.91 -1.67 12.58
C ALA A 139 -15.13 -2.07 11.72
N ALA A 140 -14.91 -2.40 10.44
CA ALA A 140 -15.99 -2.85 9.55
C ALA A 140 -16.59 -4.19 10.02
N LEU A 141 -15.76 -5.16 10.41
CA LEU A 141 -16.21 -6.44 10.95
C LEU A 141 -16.96 -6.30 12.28
N THR A 142 -16.55 -5.35 13.12
CA THR A 142 -17.29 -5.00 14.35
C THR A 142 -18.69 -4.47 14.00
N ALA A 143 -18.79 -3.60 12.99
CA ALA A 143 -20.07 -3.08 12.51
C ALA A 143 -20.95 -4.16 11.87
N CYS A 144 -20.36 -5.19 11.24
CA CYS A 144 -21.09 -6.38 10.77
C CYS A 144 -21.62 -7.26 11.92
N GLY A 145 -21.18 -7.04 13.16
CA GLY A 145 -21.55 -7.88 14.29
C GLY A 145 -20.76 -9.20 14.38
N ALA A 146 -19.52 -9.24 13.86
CA ALA A 146 -18.66 -10.41 13.98
C ALA A 146 -18.38 -10.72 15.47
N PRO A 147 -18.48 -11.99 15.92
CA PRO A 147 -18.25 -12.36 17.33
C PRO A 147 -16.83 -12.07 17.82
N ASP A 148 -15.84 -12.25 16.94
CA ASP A 148 -14.44 -11.90 17.17
C ASP A 148 -13.90 -11.17 15.93
N PRO A 149 -14.03 -9.82 15.90
CA PRO A 149 -13.61 -9.04 14.74
C PRO A 149 -12.09 -9.12 14.46
N ALA A 150 -11.27 -9.24 15.52
CA ALA A 150 -9.83 -9.30 15.37
C ALA A 150 -9.37 -10.63 14.74
N ALA A 151 -9.85 -11.75 15.25
CA ALA A 151 -9.56 -13.07 14.68
C ALA A 151 -10.15 -13.21 13.26
N THR A 152 -11.35 -12.67 13.02
CA THR A 152 -11.96 -12.65 11.68
C THR A 152 -11.13 -11.83 10.70
N ALA A 153 -10.62 -10.67 11.12
CA ALA A 153 -9.73 -9.85 10.28
C ALA A 153 -8.44 -10.60 9.92
N GLU A 154 -7.86 -11.37 10.84
CA GLU A 154 -6.68 -12.18 10.57
C GLU A 154 -6.97 -13.26 9.51
N LEU A 155 -8.14 -13.89 9.55
CA LEU A 155 -8.56 -14.87 8.55
C LEU A 155 -8.81 -14.24 7.18
N VAL A 156 -9.45 -13.06 7.14
CA VAL A 156 -9.64 -12.29 5.89
C VAL A 156 -8.29 -11.90 5.30
N ASP A 157 -7.35 -11.41 6.11
CA ASP A 157 -5.97 -11.14 5.67
C ASP A 157 -5.29 -12.40 5.14
N GLY A 158 -5.52 -13.56 5.76
CA GLY A 158 -5.02 -14.84 5.27
C GLY A 158 -5.52 -15.16 3.86
N ILE A 159 -6.80 -14.86 3.55
CA ILE A 159 -7.37 -15.00 2.20
C ILE A 159 -6.69 -14.02 1.24
N VAL A 160 -6.55 -12.74 1.61
CA VAL A 160 -5.87 -11.72 0.79
C VAL A 160 -4.43 -12.14 0.50
N HIS A 161 -3.68 -12.63 1.49
CA HIS A 161 -2.30 -13.12 1.29
C HIS A 161 -2.23 -14.35 0.36
N ALA A 162 -3.18 -15.28 0.47
CA ALA A 162 -3.25 -16.42 -0.43
C ALA A 162 -3.55 -15.98 -1.87
N ALA A 163 -4.52 -15.08 -2.04
CA ALA A 163 -4.88 -14.49 -3.32
C ALA A 163 -3.73 -13.70 -3.94
N THR A 164 -2.99 -12.91 -3.14
CA THR A 164 -1.77 -12.20 -3.56
C THR A 164 -0.76 -13.16 -4.18
N ARG A 165 -0.45 -14.27 -3.51
CA ARG A 165 0.47 -15.28 -4.06
C ARG A 165 -0.03 -15.89 -5.37
N MET A 166 -1.34 -16.09 -5.54
CA MET A 166 -1.91 -16.61 -6.79
C MET A 166 -1.70 -15.63 -7.94
N VAL A 167 -1.96 -14.33 -7.72
CA VAL A 167 -1.74 -13.28 -8.72
C VAL A 167 -0.26 -13.17 -9.08
N GLU A 168 0.64 -13.16 -8.09
CA GLU A 168 2.09 -13.11 -8.31
C GLU A 168 2.63 -14.32 -9.07
N ASN A 169 1.96 -15.48 -8.94
CA ASN A 169 2.29 -16.70 -9.70
C ASN A 169 1.60 -16.76 -11.08
N GLY A 170 1.00 -15.64 -11.54
CA GLY A 170 0.46 -15.52 -12.89
C GLY A 170 -1.02 -15.89 -13.04
N ALA A 171 -1.76 -16.08 -11.94
CA ALA A 171 -3.21 -16.24 -12.04
C ALA A 171 -3.86 -14.91 -12.43
N ASP A 172 -5.00 -15.00 -13.14
CA ASP A 172 -5.79 -13.82 -13.55
C ASP A 172 -6.30 -13.05 -12.30
N PRO A 173 -5.87 -11.78 -12.11
CA PRO A 173 -6.24 -11.01 -10.93
C PRO A 173 -7.75 -10.85 -10.74
N ALA A 174 -8.51 -10.63 -11.82
CA ALA A 174 -9.95 -10.45 -11.74
C ALA A 174 -10.65 -11.69 -11.19
N ARG A 175 -10.28 -12.87 -11.70
CA ARG A 175 -10.82 -14.15 -11.24
C ARG A 175 -10.42 -14.49 -9.81
N VAL A 176 -9.19 -14.15 -9.41
CA VAL A 176 -8.71 -14.35 -8.03
C VAL A 176 -9.48 -13.44 -7.07
N THR A 177 -9.70 -12.19 -7.44
CA THR A 177 -10.47 -11.22 -6.63
C THR A 177 -11.93 -11.66 -6.46
N GLU A 178 -12.59 -12.07 -7.56
CA GLU A 178 -13.94 -12.61 -7.52
C GLU A 178 -14.03 -13.83 -6.57
N ARG A 179 -13.10 -14.76 -6.69
CA ARG A 179 -13.06 -15.95 -5.84
C ARG A 179 -12.80 -15.64 -4.36
N ALA A 180 -11.93 -14.67 -4.06
CA ALA A 180 -11.70 -14.21 -2.70
C ALA A 180 -12.98 -13.58 -2.09
N ALA A 181 -13.68 -12.76 -2.86
CA ALA A 181 -14.96 -12.17 -2.44
C ALA A 181 -16.04 -13.23 -2.21
N GLU A 182 -16.16 -14.24 -3.09
CA GLU A 182 -17.10 -15.36 -2.94
C GLU A 182 -16.85 -16.19 -1.66
N LEU A 183 -15.60 -16.32 -1.22
CA LEU A 183 -15.27 -17.03 0.02
C LEU A 183 -15.66 -16.25 1.27
N VAL A 184 -15.59 -14.92 1.23
CA VAL A 184 -15.83 -14.05 2.38
C VAL A 184 -17.33 -13.69 2.49
N SER A 185 -18.03 -13.45 1.37
CA SER A 185 -19.39 -12.95 1.33
C SER A 185 -20.41 -13.78 2.12
N PRO A 186 -20.46 -15.13 2.03
CA PRO A 186 -21.47 -15.91 2.76
C PRO A 186 -21.36 -15.78 4.26
N PHE A 187 -20.12 -15.71 4.78
CA PHE A 187 -19.89 -15.47 6.20
C PHE A 187 -20.39 -14.08 6.61
N LEU A 188 -20.05 -13.03 5.87
CA LEU A 188 -20.47 -11.66 6.18
C LEU A 188 -21.99 -11.51 6.16
N LEU A 189 -22.68 -12.14 5.18
CA LEU A 189 -24.13 -12.11 5.06
C LEU A 189 -24.84 -12.90 6.18
N SER A 190 -24.13 -13.80 6.87
CA SER A 190 -24.67 -14.53 8.04
C SER A 190 -24.59 -13.75 9.35
N LEU A 191 -23.92 -12.59 9.36
CA LEU A 191 -23.73 -11.77 10.56
C LEU A 191 -24.95 -10.87 10.82
N PRO A 192 -25.28 -10.60 12.10
CA PRO A 192 -26.49 -9.86 12.47
C PRO A 192 -26.52 -8.40 11.99
N GLY A 193 -25.37 -7.79 11.69
CA GLY A 193 -25.26 -6.42 11.18
C GLY A 193 -25.39 -6.30 9.66
N SER A 194 -25.61 -7.39 8.93
CA SER A 194 -25.75 -7.38 7.46
C SER A 194 -27.10 -6.84 6.99
N ASP A 195 -28.13 -6.83 7.83
CA ASP A 195 -29.51 -6.44 7.50
C ASP A 195 -29.79 -4.92 7.57
N SER A 196 -28.79 -4.08 7.75
CA SER A 196 -28.96 -2.62 7.98
C SER A 196 -29.18 -1.81 6.69
N GLY A 197 -29.73 -2.40 5.63
CA GLY A 197 -29.94 -1.79 4.31
C GLY A 197 -31.35 -2.02 3.74
N SER A 198 -32.39 -1.65 4.51
CA SER A 198 -33.77 -1.55 3.96
C SER A 198 -34.34 -0.17 4.23
#